data_540be20624eef14a52c33145dfc9d0ba
#
_entry.id   540be20624eef14a52c33145dfc9d0ba
#
_cell.length_a   1.000
_cell.length_b   1.000
_cell.length_c   1.000
_cell.angle_alpha   90.00
_cell.angle_beta   90.00
_cell.angle_gamma   90.00
#
_symmetry.space_group_name_H-M   'P 1'
#
loop_
_entity.id
_entity.type
_entity.pdbx_description
1 polymer ?
#
loop_
_entity_poly.entity_id
_entity_poly.type
_entity_poly.pdbx_seq_one_letter_code
_entity_poly.pdbx_strand_id
1 'polypeptide(L)'
;MTRHLLKANCKTVHLGGFSPKLEPALRVDSGDRIDIETYSGYYVADKAPREFFTPEFLDICQNLPPNRKVGPGPHLLTGPIYVNNAEPGDVLEIYIEDVYPSLPVGFNAIRAGWGALPDYFSEPKLQFIPLDLNQKIAEFPPASGIRIPLHPFFGIIGVANAEINRSSIPPERYGGNMDNQELQPGTRLFLPVFMPGGLLSIGDGHSAQGDGEVDGTALETSMKGTIQIILRKDLFLIFPFAETPTHIVIMGFGKTLDEAFEMAVKETIYWLQTWAGFKEEDAYVFCSLAVSFRITQAVNNPQKGVHGMMPKCILPEVKIIGHRV
;
A
#
# COMPACT_ATOMS: atom_id res chain seq x y z
N MET A 1 -14.08 18.60 10.55
CA MET A 1 -14.00 17.32 9.80
C MET A 1 -14.87 17.44 8.56
N THR A 2 -14.23 17.47 7.43
CA THR A 2 -14.89 17.57 6.11
C THR A 2 -14.77 16.21 5.40
N ARG A 3 -15.73 15.90 4.53
CA ARG A 3 -15.67 14.73 3.65
C ARG A 3 -15.45 15.22 2.23
N HIS A 4 -14.42 14.72 1.61
CA HIS A 4 -14.01 15.05 0.25
C HIS A 4 -14.24 13.87 -0.68
N LEU A 5 -14.41 14.14 -1.97
CA LEU A 5 -14.42 13.12 -3.02
C LEU A 5 -13.24 13.38 -3.96
N LEU A 6 -12.31 12.43 -4.00
CA LEU A 6 -11.17 12.46 -4.91
C LEU A 6 -11.35 11.41 -6.01
N LYS A 7 -11.99 11.80 -7.09
CA LYS A 7 -12.15 10.96 -8.28
C LYS A 7 -10.86 10.82 -9.05
N ALA A 8 -10.62 9.62 -9.60
CA ALA A 8 -9.49 9.36 -10.49
C ALA A 8 -9.80 9.85 -11.91
N ASN A 9 -9.03 10.82 -12.39
CA ASN A 9 -9.10 11.38 -13.76
C ASN A 9 -7.73 11.98 -14.15
N CYS A 10 -7.59 12.47 -15.39
CA CYS A 10 -6.33 13.04 -15.89
C CYS A 10 -5.73 14.20 -15.07
N LYS A 11 -6.52 14.86 -14.18
CA LYS A 11 -6.04 15.94 -13.32
C LYS A 11 -5.61 15.45 -11.94
N THR A 12 -6.13 14.32 -11.50
CA THR A 12 -5.97 13.81 -10.13
C THR A 12 -5.13 12.55 -10.04
N VAL A 13 -4.85 11.87 -11.16
CA VAL A 13 -3.91 10.74 -11.18
C VAL A 13 -2.57 11.15 -11.75
N HIS A 14 -1.54 10.40 -11.37
CA HIS A 14 -0.21 10.45 -11.96
C HIS A 14 0.34 9.04 -12.15
N LEU A 15 1.36 8.90 -12.97
CA LEU A 15 1.94 7.61 -13.35
C LEU A 15 3.39 7.53 -12.94
N GLY A 16 3.78 6.39 -12.41
CA GLY A 16 5.17 5.96 -12.36
C GLY A 16 5.89 6.20 -11.04
N GLY A 17 5.34 6.98 -10.13
CA GLY A 17 5.99 7.21 -8.83
C GLY A 17 5.55 8.45 -8.10
N PHE A 18 6.33 8.84 -7.11
CA PHE A 18 6.08 9.97 -6.22
C PHE A 18 7.01 11.13 -6.58
N SER A 19 6.48 12.34 -6.64
CA SER A 19 7.26 13.52 -7.01
C SER A 19 6.95 14.72 -6.11
N PRO A 20 7.98 15.42 -5.60
CA PRO A 20 7.78 16.66 -4.84
C PRO A 20 7.28 17.82 -5.71
N LYS A 21 7.33 17.67 -7.03
CA LYS A 21 6.97 18.71 -8.01
C LYS A 21 5.54 18.60 -8.52
N LEU A 22 4.80 17.56 -8.10
CA LEU A 22 3.40 17.43 -8.48
C LEU A 22 2.52 18.42 -7.71
N GLU A 23 1.72 19.16 -8.47
CA GLU A 23 0.66 19.97 -7.87
C GLU A 23 -0.36 19.09 -7.16
N PRO A 24 -0.75 19.44 -5.92
CA PRO A 24 -1.76 18.69 -5.19
C PRO A 24 -3.10 18.62 -5.93
N ALA A 25 -3.63 17.41 -6.03
CA ALA A 25 -4.98 17.16 -6.55
C ALA A 25 -6.06 17.53 -5.53
N LEU A 26 -5.72 17.50 -4.24
CA LEU A 26 -6.60 17.83 -3.13
C LEU A 26 -5.78 18.41 -1.97
N ARG A 27 -6.38 19.36 -1.23
CA ARG A 27 -5.85 19.84 0.06
C ARG A 27 -6.85 19.55 1.15
N VAL A 28 -6.37 19.05 2.28
CA VAL A 28 -7.21 18.62 3.41
C VAL A 28 -6.64 19.09 4.75
N ASP A 29 -7.50 19.17 5.73
CA ASP A 29 -7.10 19.38 7.13
C ASP A 29 -7.01 18.05 7.88
N SER A 30 -6.24 18.04 8.96
CA SER A 30 -6.17 16.88 9.86
C SER A 30 -7.56 16.48 10.37
N GLY A 31 -7.89 15.20 10.24
CA GLY A 31 -9.17 14.61 10.61
C GLY A 31 -10.18 14.53 9.48
N ASP A 32 -9.90 15.10 8.31
CA ASP A 32 -10.80 15.02 7.16
C ASP A 32 -10.86 13.59 6.58
N ARG A 33 -12.03 13.26 5.98
CA ARG A 33 -12.27 12.00 5.29
C ARG A 33 -12.24 12.20 3.79
N ILE A 34 -11.73 11.20 3.09
CA ILE A 34 -11.60 11.24 1.63
C ILE A 34 -12.17 9.95 1.05
N ASP A 35 -13.22 10.08 0.25
CA ASP A 35 -13.63 9.01 -0.65
C ASP A 35 -12.73 9.07 -1.88
N ILE A 36 -11.95 8.01 -2.10
CA ILE A 36 -10.92 7.95 -3.14
C ILE A 36 -11.24 6.87 -4.16
N GLU A 37 -10.98 7.18 -5.43
CA GLU A 37 -11.03 6.24 -6.54
C GLU A 37 -9.63 6.00 -7.07
N THR A 38 -9.30 4.74 -7.41
CA THR A 38 -8.02 4.37 -8.04
C THR A 38 -8.26 3.45 -9.23
N TYR A 39 -7.37 3.52 -10.21
CA TYR A 39 -7.35 2.60 -11.34
C TYR A 39 -6.06 1.80 -11.36
N SER A 40 -6.17 0.48 -11.62
CA SER A 40 -5.04 -0.43 -11.82
C SER A 40 -5.01 -0.94 -13.26
N GLY A 41 -3.84 -1.42 -13.73
CA GLY A 41 -3.73 -2.09 -15.02
C GLY A 41 -3.53 -1.16 -16.21
N TYR A 42 -2.97 0.04 -16.03
CA TYR A 42 -2.60 0.93 -17.14
C TYR A 42 -1.74 0.22 -18.20
N TYR A 43 -0.80 -0.64 -17.78
CA TYR A 43 0.14 -1.36 -18.65
C TYR A 43 -0.44 -2.60 -19.33
N VAL A 44 -1.66 -3.02 -18.98
CA VAL A 44 -2.38 -4.14 -19.63
C VAL A 44 -3.65 -3.67 -20.36
N ALA A 45 -3.86 -2.36 -20.42
CA ALA A 45 -5.09 -1.78 -20.94
C ALA A 45 -5.37 -2.14 -22.42
N ASP A 46 -4.32 -2.31 -23.24
CA ASP A 46 -4.44 -2.69 -24.66
C ASP A 46 -4.98 -4.13 -24.87
N LYS A 47 -4.96 -4.96 -23.83
CA LYS A 47 -5.38 -6.37 -23.84
C LYS A 47 -6.62 -6.64 -23.00
N ALA A 48 -7.09 -5.63 -22.27
CA ALA A 48 -8.14 -5.79 -21.30
C ALA A 48 -9.54 -5.91 -21.94
N PRO A 49 -10.46 -6.71 -21.37
CA PRO A 49 -11.83 -6.80 -21.81
C PRO A 49 -12.59 -5.49 -21.51
N ARG A 50 -13.74 -5.32 -22.19
CA ARG A 50 -14.53 -4.08 -22.07
C ARG A 50 -14.94 -3.75 -20.63
N GLU A 51 -15.24 -4.76 -19.84
CA GLU A 51 -15.69 -4.66 -18.45
C GLU A 51 -14.61 -4.11 -17.51
N PHE A 52 -13.35 -4.11 -17.97
CA PHE A 52 -12.21 -3.55 -17.26
C PHE A 52 -12.14 -2.01 -17.34
N PHE A 53 -12.91 -1.40 -18.24
CA PHE A 53 -12.83 0.04 -18.49
C PHE A 53 -14.06 0.79 -18.01
N THR A 54 -13.80 1.93 -17.37
CA THR A 54 -14.75 3.04 -17.30
C THR A 54 -14.37 4.10 -18.35
N PRO A 55 -15.29 5.02 -18.70
CA PRO A 55 -14.94 6.14 -19.58
C PRO A 55 -13.76 6.97 -19.07
N GLU A 56 -13.68 7.17 -17.74
CA GLU A 56 -12.61 7.93 -17.09
C GLU A 56 -11.27 7.20 -17.18
N PHE A 57 -11.27 5.87 -17.02
CA PHE A 57 -10.03 5.10 -17.15
C PHE A 57 -9.50 5.09 -18.58
N LEU A 58 -10.38 4.98 -19.57
CA LEU A 58 -10.01 5.12 -20.99
C LEU A 58 -9.42 6.50 -21.28
N ASP A 59 -10.02 7.57 -20.75
CA ASP A 59 -9.49 8.93 -20.88
C ASP A 59 -8.09 9.05 -20.28
N ILE A 60 -7.86 8.50 -19.08
CA ILE A 60 -6.53 8.46 -18.46
C ILE A 60 -5.52 7.72 -19.36
N CYS A 61 -5.88 6.56 -19.89
CA CYS A 61 -4.98 5.78 -20.74
C CYS A 61 -4.56 6.54 -22.00
N GLN A 62 -5.45 7.35 -22.56
CA GLN A 62 -5.24 8.07 -23.80
C GLN A 62 -4.66 9.47 -23.62
N ASN A 63 -5.07 10.17 -22.57
CA ASN A 63 -4.90 11.62 -22.45
C ASN A 63 -4.15 12.06 -21.18
N LEU A 64 -3.55 11.13 -20.38
CA LEU A 64 -2.79 11.52 -19.19
C LEU A 64 -1.67 12.50 -19.56
N PRO A 65 -1.67 13.74 -19.00
CA PRO A 65 -0.71 14.77 -19.38
C PRO A 65 0.75 14.35 -19.08
N PRO A 66 1.72 14.75 -19.93
CA PRO A 66 3.14 14.40 -19.72
C PRO A 66 3.70 14.82 -18.36
N ASN A 67 3.27 15.96 -17.81
CA ASN A 67 3.69 16.44 -16.50
C ASN A 67 3.10 15.62 -15.31
N ARG A 68 2.21 14.70 -15.58
CA ARG A 68 1.68 13.70 -14.63
C ARG A 68 2.39 12.35 -14.72
N LYS A 69 3.34 12.18 -15.67
CA LYS A 69 4.19 10.98 -15.80
C LYS A 69 5.52 11.29 -15.11
N VAL A 70 5.69 10.84 -13.87
CA VAL A 70 6.75 11.34 -12.97
C VAL A 70 7.82 10.32 -12.60
N GLY A 71 7.66 9.08 -13.03
CA GLY A 71 8.62 8.01 -12.72
C GLY A 71 8.52 6.83 -13.68
N PRO A 72 9.43 5.86 -13.55
CA PRO A 72 9.49 4.71 -14.46
C PRO A 72 8.50 3.58 -14.09
N GLY A 73 7.84 3.65 -12.95
CA GLY A 73 6.92 2.60 -12.50
C GLY A 73 5.65 2.51 -13.35
N PRO A 74 4.96 1.36 -13.35
CA PRO A 74 3.78 1.13 -14.18
C PRO A 74 2.46 1.59 -13.53
N HIS A 75 2.49 2.00 -12.26
CA HIS A 75 1.27 2.19 -11.47
C HIS A 75 0.68 3.59 -11.62
N LEU A 76 -0.63 3.66 -11.79
CA LEU A 76 -1.42 4.88 -11.64
C LEU A 76 -1.69 5.13 -10.16
N LEU A 77 -1.40 6.33 -9.71
CA LEU A 77 -1.62 6.76 -8.34
C LEU A 77 -2.58 7.95 -8.32
N THR A 78 -3.57 7.91 -7.46
CA THR A 78 -4.51 9.03 -7.24
C THR A 78 -3.93 9.95 -6.16
N GLY A 79 -3.82 11.21 -6.49
CA GLY A 79 -3.18 12.24 -5.66
C GLY A 79 -2.36 13.24 -6.48
N PRO A 80 -1.37 13.93 -5.87
CA PRO A 80 -1.11 13.87 -4.44
C PRO A 80 -2.13 14.65 -3.59
N ILE A 81 -2.29 14.21 -2.36
CA ILE A 81 -3.09 14.88 -1.33
C ILE A 81 -2.15 15.68 -0.45
N TYR A 82 -2.39 16.97 -0.34
CA TYR A 82 -1.64 17.87 0.54
C TYR A 82 -2.39 18.00 1.87
N VAL A 83 -1.71 17.65 2.97
CA VAL A 83 -2.26 17.80 4.32
C VAL A 83 -1.78 19.11 4.91
N ASN A 84 -2.72 20.01 5.20
CA ASN A 84 -2.41 21.34 5.73
C ASN A 84 -1.64 21.22 7.05
N ASN A 85 -0.62 22.08 7.23
CA ASN A 85 0.28 22.14 8.39
C ASN A 85 1.17 20.90 8.63
N ALA A 86 1.19 19.92 7.70
CA ALA A 86 2.15 18.82 7.78
C ALA A 86 3.54 19.32 7.34
N GLU A 87 4.54 19.07 8.19
CA GLU A 87 5.93 19.48 8.00
C GLU A 87 6.87 18.26 8.08
N PRO A 88 8.08 18.34 7.53
CA PRO A 88 9.08 17.28 7.67
C PRO A 88 9.31 16.90 9.13
N GLY A 89 9.25 15.61 9.43
CA GLY A 89 9.38 15.05 10.77
C GLY A 89 8.04 14.77 11.47
N ASP A 90 6.93 15.31 10.97
CA ASP A 90 5.59 14.90 11.39
C ASP A 90 5.26 13.48 10.85
N VAL A 91 4.12 12.94 11.26
CA VAL A 91 3.61 11.65 10.80
C VAL A 91 2.19 11.81 10.27
N LEU A 92 1.87 11.18 9.15
CA LEU A 92 0.49 10.99 8.70
C LEU A 92 -0.03 9.65 9.23
N GLU A 93 -1.08 9.70 10.03
CA GLU A 93 -1.88 8.55 10.39
C GLU A 93 -3.04 8.45 9.39
N ILE A 94 -3.06 7.37 8.61
CA ILE A 94 -4.05 7.10 7.58
C ILE A 94 -4.93 5.96 8.07
N TYR A 95 -6.15 6.28 8.50
CA TYR A 95 -7.14 5.29 8.89
C TYR A 95 -7.89 4.83 7.65
N ILE A 96 -7.82 3.56 7.34
CA ILE A 96 -8.52 2.92 6.22
C ILE A 96 -9.90 2.50 6.71
N GLU A 97 -10.93 3.29 6.37
CA GLU A 97 -12.31 3.02 6.82
C GLU A 97 -12.98 1.96 5.95
N ASP A 98 -12.77 2.02 4.62
CA ASP A 98 -13.34 1.08 3.67
C ASP A 98 -12.49 0.98 2.40
N VAL A 99 -12.45 -0.22 1.79
CA VAL A 99 -11.85 -0.48 0.47
C VAL A 99 -12.63 -1.59 -0.21
N TYR A 100 -12.98 -1.39 -1.48
CA TYR A 100 -13.70 -2.38 -2.26
C TYR A 100 -13.40 -2.26 -3.76
N PRO A 101 -13.45 -3.37 -4.51
CA PRO A 101 -13.30 -3.36 -5.96
C PRO A 101 -14.41 -2.53 -6.61
N SER A 102 -14.04 -1.68 -7.56
CA SER A 102 -15.01 -0.86 -8.31
C SER A 102 -15.45 -1.50 -9.63
N LEU A 103 -14.80 -2.59 -10.03
CA LEU A 103 -15.05 -3.34 -11.26
C LEU A 103 -15.29 -4.82 -10.94
N PRO A 104 -16.15 -5.52 -11.72
CA PRO A 104 -16.43 -6.95 -11.52
C PRO A 104 -15.36 -7.86 -12.16
N VAL A 105 -14.17 -7.34 -12.41
CA VAL A 105 -13.07 -8.07 -13.05
C VAL A 105 -11.74 -7.54 -12.52
N GLY A 106 -10.82 -8.46 -12.26
CA GLY A 106 -9.43 -8.17 -11.99
C GLY A 106 -8.51 -8.86 -12.99
N PHE A 107 -7.21 -8.70 -12.83
CA PHE A 107 -6.21 -9.42 -13.62
C PHE A 107 -5.05 -9.91 -12.76
N ASN A 108 -4.34 -10.89 -13.29
CA ASN A 108 -3.05 -11.35 -12.81
C ASN A 108 -2.15 -11.59 -14.02
N ALA A 109 -0.84 -11.34 -13.88
CA ALA A 109 0.09 -11.40 -15.00
C ALA A 109 1.43 -12.04 -14.61
N ILE A 110 1.71 -13.21 -15.16
CA ILE A 110 3.08 -13.73 -15.17
C ILE A 110 3.89 -12.96 -16.21
N ARG A 111 5.02 -12.42 -15.82
CA ARG A 111 5.95 -11.68 -16.69
C ARG A 111 7.30 -12.39 -16.70
N ALA A 112 7.86 -12.67 -17.87
CA ALA A 112 9.18 -13.27 -17.99
C ALA A 112 10.25 -12.45 -17.26
N GLY A 113 11.09 -13.11 -16.46
CA GLY A 113 12.12 -12.46 -15.66
C GLY A 113 11.63 -11.78 -14.38
N TRP A 114 10.37 -11.93 -14.01
CA TRP A 114 9.75 -11.35 -12.80
C TRP A 114 9.25 -12.44 -11.86
N GLY A 115 8.82 -12.00 -10.67
CA GLY A 115 8.31 -12.91 -9.66
C GLY A 115 9.41 -13.58 -8.84
N ALA A 116 8.99 -14.50 -7.97
CA ALA A 116 9.88 -15.29 -7.13
C ALA A 116 10.60 -16.42 -7.91
N LEU A 117 10.10 -16.75 -9.12
CA LEU A 117 10.63 -17.78 -10.00
C LEU A 117 10.93 -17.20 -11.41
N PRO A 118 11.82 -16.20 -11.54
CA PRO A 118 11.99 -15.42 -12.76
C PRO A 118 12.47 -16.26 -13.97
N ASP A 119 13.22 -17.33 -13.74
CA ASP A 119 13.76 -18.19 -14.79
C ASP A 119 12.89 -19.42 -15.10
N TYR A 120 11.85 -19.66 -14.30
CA TYR A 120 11.00 -20.85 -14.44
C TYR A 120 9.86 -20.64 -15.45
N PHE A 121 9.27 -19.45 -15.49
CA PHE A 121 8.21 -19.10 -16.40
C PHE A 121 8.73 -18.13 -17.45
N SER A 122 9.10 -18.66 -18.63
CA SER A 122 9.62 -17.87 -19.76
C SER A 122 8.53 -17.20 -20.59
N GLU A 123 7.33 -17.77 -20.60
CA GLU A 123 6.22 -17.28 -21.40
C GLU A 123 5.32 -16.36 -20.55
N PRO A 124 5.13 -15.11 -20.98
CA PRO A 124 4.23 -14.19 -20.27
C PRO A 124 2.77 -14.67 -20.40
N LYS A 125 2.03 -14.57 -19.31
CA LYS A 125 0.61 -14.94 -19.27
C LYS A 125 -0.18 -13.85 -18.57
N LEU A 126 -1.16 -13.28 -19.26
CA LEU A 126 -2.13 -12.33 -18.72
C LEU A 126 -3.48 -13.01 -18.60
N GLN A 127 -4.11 -12.93 -17.45
CA GLN A 127 -5.40 -13.52 -17.16
C GLN A 127 -6.32 -12.47 -16.56
N PHE A 128 -7.53 -12.33 -17.13
CA PHE A 128 -8.60 -11.53 -16.53
C PHE A 128 -9.54 -12.48 -15.79
N ILE A 129 -9.80 -12.15 -14.52
CA ILE A 129 -10.49 -13.02 -13.58
C ILE A 129 -11.76 -12.30 -13.11
N PRO A 130 -12.96 -12.86 -13.38
CA PRO A 130 -14.22 -12.31 -12.90
C PRO A 130 -14.28 -12.28 -11.38
N LEU A 131 -14.82 -11.19 -10.82
CA LEU A 131 -15.05 -11.01 -9.39
C LEU A 131 -16.55 -11.07 -9.10
N ASP A 132 -16.98 -11.98 -8.24
CA ASP A 132 -18.31 -11.92 -7.65
C ASP A 132 -18.30 -10.98 -6.46
N LEU A 133 -18.68 -9.73 -6.71
CA LEU A 133 -18.68 -8.67 -5.70
C LEU A 133 -19.75 -8.88 -4.63
N ASN A 134 -20.81 -9.65 -4.92
CA ASN A 134 -21.88 -9.95 -3.97
C ASN A 134 -21.43 -11.02 -2.97
N GLN A 135 -20.81 -12.10 -3.46
CA GLN A 135 -20.26 -13.17 -2.62
C GLN A 135 -18.86 -12.84 -2.08
N LYS A 136 -18.24 -11.77 -2.58
CA LYS A 136 -16.86 -11.36 -2.27
C LYS A 136 -15.85 -12.49 -2.51
N ILE A 137 -15.91 -13.10 -3.68
CA ILE A 137 -15.01 -14.16 -4.12
C ILE A 137 -14.56 -13.96 -5.56
N ALA A 138 -13.43 -14.59 -5.90
CA ALA A 138 -13.03 -14.92 -7.26
C ALA A 138 -12.89 -16.43 -7.40
N GLU A 139 -13.30 -16.99 -8.53
CA GLU A 139 -13.05 -18.41 -8.84
C GLU A 139 -11.80 -18.54 -9.71
N PHE A 140 -10.82 -19.30 -9.23
CA PHE A 140 -9.59 -19.52 -9.99
C PHE A 140 -8.96 -20.89 -9.72
N PRO A 141 -8.55 -21.66 -10.78
CA PRO A 141 -8.80 -21.36 -12.21
C PRO A 141 -10.30 -21.31 -12.55
N PRO A 142 -10.69 -20.69 -13.68
CA PRO A 142 -12.10 -20.64 -14.08
C PRO A 142 -12.72 -22.04 -14.15
N ALA A 143 -13.96 -22.20 -13.67
CA ALA A 143 -14.72 -23.44 -13.61
C ALA A 143 -14.07 -24.56 -12.76
N SER A 144 -13.16 -24.22 -11.84
CA SER A 144 -12.51 -25.19 -10.95
C SER A 144 -13.30 -25.48 -9.68
N GLY A 145 -14.25 -24.60 -9.31
CA GLY A 145 -14.91 -24.62 -8.01
C GLY A 145 -14.04 -24.10 -6.86
N ILE A 146 -12.78 -23.69 -7.13
CA ILE A 146 -11.89 -23.10 -6.13
C ILE A 146 -12.26 -21.62 -5.94
N ARG A 147 -12.70 -21.27 -4.74
CA ARG A 147 -13.18 -19.94 -4.39
C ARG A 147 -12.13 -19.20 -3.56
N ILE A 148 -11.58 -18.12 -4.10
CA ILE A 148 -10.63 -17.23 -3.42
C ILE A 148 -11.43 -16.10 -2.77
N PRO A 149 -11.42 -15.94 -1.44
CA PRO A 149 -12.05 -14.81 -0.77
C PRO A 149 -11.40 -13.50 -1.19
N LEU A 150 -12.19 -12.45 -1.39
CA LEU A 150 -11.67 -11.11 -1.63
C LEU A 150 -11.36 -10.43 -0.30
N HIS A 151 -10.14 -9.94 -0.18
CA HIS A 151 -9.62 -9.16 0.93
C HIS A 151 -8.98 -7.88 0.36
N PRO A 152 -9.81 -6.91 -0.10
CA PRO A 152 -9.33 -5.77 -0.86
C PRO A 152 -8.51 -4.80 -0.01
N PHE A 153 -7.43 -4.30 -0.61
CA PHE A 153 -6.56 -3.27 -0.04
C PHE A 153 -5.86 -2.46 -1.13
N PHE A 154 -5.23 -1.34 -0.76
CA PHE A 154 -4.37 -0.58 -1.66
C PHE A 154 -2.93 -1.07 -1.49
N GLY A 155 -2.32 -1.62 -2.55
CA GLY A 155 -0.93 -2.07 -2.55
C GLY A 155 0.04 -0.90 -2.37
N ILE A 156 -0.32 0.27 -2.94
CA ILE A 156 0.50 1.48 -2.86
C ILE A 156 -0.19 2.55 -2.03
N ILE A 157 0.46 2.92 -0.92
CA ILE A 157 0.15 4.12 -0.13
C ILE A 157 1.48 4.76 0.24
N GLY A 158 1.75 6.00 -0.20
CA GLY A 158 3.04 6.61 0.07
C GLY A 158 3.03 8.13 -0.05
N VAL A 159 4.05 8.76 0.53
CA VAL A 159 4.27 10.20 0.52
C VAL A 159 5.45 10.57 -0.38
N ALA A 160 5.50 11.83 -0.84
CA ALA A 160 6.62 12.28 -1.65
C ALA A 160 7.89 12.53 -0.80
N ASN A 161 9.06 12.33 -1.43
CA ASN A 161 10.34 12.73 -0.87
C ASN A 161 10.68 14.15 -1.34
N ALA A 162 11.31 14.96 -0.47
CA ALA A 162 11.58 16.35 -0.76
C ALA A 162 12.57 16.59 -1.92
N GLU A 163 13.51 15.67 -2.12
CA GLU A 163 14.65 15.92 -2.98
C GLU A 163 14.49 15.35 -4.40
N ILE A 164 13.92 14.15 -4.50
CA ILE A 164 13.91 13.39 -5.75
C ILE A 164 12.56 12.69 -6.01
N ASN A 165 12.28 12.44 -7.27
CA ASN A 165 11.21 11.52 -7.65
C ASN A 165 11.56 10.10 -7.22
N ARG A 166 10.57 9.39 -6.68
CA ARG A 166 10.66 7.97 -6.32
C ARG A 166 9.82 7.13 -7.27
N SER A 167 10.35 5.99 -7.67
CA SER A 167 9.58 5.02 -8.46
C SER A 167 8.42 4.44 -7.65
N SER A 168 7.34 4.07 -8.34
CA SER A 168 6.24 3.32 -7.73
C SER A 168 6.51 1.82 -7.61
N ILE A 169 7.68 1.32 -8.03
CA ILE A 169 7.98 -0.12 -7.96
C ILE A 169 8.40 -0.56 -6.55
N PRO A 170 9.47 0.00 -5.92
CA PRO A 170 9.88 -0.47 -4.60
C PRO A 170 9.13 0.25 -3.47
N PRO A 171 8.87 -0.44 -2.36
CA PRO A 171 8.57 0.22 -1.09
C PRO A 171 9.86 0.76 -0.45
N GLU A 172 9.73 1.82 0.31
CA GLU A 172 10.79 2.36 1.15
C GLU A 172 10.18 3.01 2.41
N ARG A 173 11.00 3.74 3.19
CA ARG A 173 10.54 4.46 4.39
C ARG A 173 9.43 5.49 4.16
N TYR A 174 9.17 5.89 2.91
CA TYR A 174 8.04 6.75 2.55
C TYR A 174 6.73 5.98 2.31
N GLY A 175 6.70 4.67 2.58
CA GLY A 175 5.65 3.75 2.16
C GLY A 175 5.89 3.30 0.73
N GLY A 176 4.99 3.65 -0.18
CA GLY A 176 5.07 3.25 -1.59
C GLY A 176 4.42 1.88 -1.81
N ASN A 177 5.05 1.07 -2.63
CA ASN A 177 4.54 -0.25 -3.05
C ASN A 177 4.79 -1.32 -1.98
N MET A 178 4.08 -1.20 -0.88
CA MET A 178 4.26 -2.09 0.27
C MET A 178 3.65 -3.47 0.03
N ASP A 179 2.59 -3.56 -0.75
CA ASP A 179 1.83 -4.78 -1.05
C ASP A 179 1.53 -5.62 0.20
N ASN A 180 1.15 -4.89 1.25
CA ASN A 180 0.89 -5.50 2.54
C ASN A 180 -0.60 -5.74 2.72
N GLN A 181 -1.01 -7.01 2.63
CA GLN A 181 -2.41 -7.42 2.75
C GLN A 181 -3.05 -7.13 4.12
N GLU A 182 -2.27 -6.76 5.14
CA GLU A 182 -2.77 -6.36 6.45
C GLU A 182 -3.36 -4.92 6.43
N LEU A 183 -3.14 -4.14 5.35
CA LEU A 183 -3.65 -2.78 5.19
C LEU A 183 -5.12 -2.76 4.73
N GLN A 184 -5.96 -3.51 5.42
CA GLN A 184 -7.41 -3.65 5.16
C GLN A 184 -8.24 -2.62 5.94
N PRO A 185 -9.57 -2.53 5.67
CA PRO A 185 -10.47 -1.72 6.48
C PRO A 185 -10.34 -1.97 7.98
N GLY A 186 -10.29 -0.89 8.75
CA GLY A 186 -10.03 -0.93 10.20
C GLY A 186 -8.57 -0.74 10.59
N THR A 187 -7.64 -0.72 9.64
CA THR A 187 -6.20 -0.53 9.87
C THR A 187 -5.83 0.95 9.84
N ARG A 188 -4.87 1.33 10.67
CA ARG A 188 -4.19 2.62 10.69
C ARG A 188 -2.77 2.43 10.18
N LEU A 189 -2.43 3.12 9.10
CA LEU A 189 -1.07 3.18 8.56
C LEU A 189 -0.42 4.49 8.99
N PHE A 190 0.82 4.42 9.45
CA PHE A 190 1.60 5.57 9.87
C PHE A 190 2.78 5.78 8.93
N LEU A 191 2.85 6.94 8.32
CA LEU A 191 3.91 7.31 7.36
C LEU A 191 4.65 8.55 7.84
N PRO A 192 6.00 8.54 7.85
CA PRO A 192 6.79 9.74 8.12
C PRO A 192 6.63 10.78 7.01
N VAL A 193 6.57 12.06 7.36
CA VAL A 193 6.50 13.18 6.43
C VAL A 193 7.90 13.67 6.09
N PHE A 194 8.23 13.83 4.80
CA PHE A 194 9.54 14.27 4.34
C PHE A 194 9.53 15.67 3.71
N MET A 195 8.34 16.23 3.46
CA MET A 195 8.20 17.56 2.86
C MET A 195 6.86 18.20 3.27
N PRO A 196 6.72 19.53 3.17
CA PRO A 196 5.47 20.21 3.51
C PRO A 196 4.26 19.59 2.81
N GLY A 197 3.23 19.31 3.59
CA GLY A 197 2.00 18.69 3.11
C GLY A 197 2.06 17.18 2.86
N GLY A 198 3.23 16.53 2.99
CA GLY A 198 3.44 15.09 2.80
C GLY A 198 3.23 14.59 1.38
N LEU A 199 2.29 15.17 0.61
CA LEU A 199 1.92 14.77 -0.77
C LEU A 199 1.61 13.27 -0.87
N LEU A 200 0.61 12.82 -0.13
CA LEU A 200 0.15 11.43 -0.10
C LEU A 200 -0.49 11.03 -1.43
N SER A 201 -0.11 9.87 -1.96
CA SER A 201 -0.73 9.27 -3.15
C SER A 201 -1.04 7.80 -2.90
N ILE A 202 -2.15 7.31 -3.50
CA ILE A 202 -2.70 5.97 -3.28
C ILE A 202 -3.05 5.34 -4.62
N GLY A 203 -2.79 4.05 -4.76
CA GLY A 203 -3.13 3.30 -5.98
C GLY A 203 -2.93 1.80 -5.80
N ASP A 204 -2.87 1.12 -6.94
CA ASP A 204 -2.54 -0.29 -7.00
C ASP A 204 -3.49 -1.17 -6.17
N GLY A 205 -4.71 -1.28 -6.66
CA GLY A 205 -5.78 -1.96 -5.92
C GLY A 205 -5.72 -3.48 -6.07
N HIS A 206 -5.56 -4.17 -4.96
CA HIS A 206 -5.50 -5.63 -4.87
C HIS A 206 -6.80 -6.18 -4.28
N SER A 207 -7.52 -7.03 -5.02
CA SER A 207 -8.72 -7.72 -4.52
C SER A 207 -8.39 -8.92 -3.66
N ALA A 208 -7.28 -9.59 -3.93
CA ALA A 208 -6.73 -10.70 -3.15
C ALA A 208 -5.23 -10.83 -3.42
N GLN A 209 -4.48 -11.18 -2.40
CA GLN A 209 -3.06 -11.46 -2.46
C GLN A 209 -2.69 -12.44 -1.35
N GLY A 210 -1.85 -13.42 -1.65
CA GLY A 210 -1.16 -14.22 -0.63
C GLY A 210 0.14 -13.56 -0.19
N ASP A 211 0.66 -13.95 0.97
CA ASP A 211 1.97 -13.55 1.43
C ASP A 211 3.03 -13.86 0.37
N GLY A 212 3.88 -12.87 0.09
CA GLY A 212 4.96 -12.96 -0.88
C GLY A 212 4.67 -12.44 -2.27
N GLU A 213 3.40 -12.27 -2.68
CA GLU A 213 3.01 -11.80 -4.03
C GLU A 213 3.79 -12.49 -5.17
N VAL A 214 3.86 -13.81 -5.09
CA VAL A 214 4.94 -14.64 -5.66
C VAL A 214 5.18 -14.53 -7.16
N ASP A 215 4.20 -14.18 -7.98
CA ASP A 215 4.39 -13.97 -9.42
C ASP A 215 4.62 -12.50 -9.82
N GLY A 216 4.58 -11.58 -8.83
CA GLY A 216 4.78 -10.14 -9.02
C GLY A 216 3.53 -9.42 -9.47
N THR A 217 2.37 -9.99 -9.19
CA THR A 217 1.05 -9.41 -9.43
C THR A 217 0.05 -10.05 -8.47
N ALA A 218 -0.75 -9.26 -7.79
CA ALA A 218 -1.88 -9.75 -7.02
C ALA A 218 -3.09 -10.08 -7.94
N LEU A 219 -4.27 -10.17 -7.39
CA LEU A 219 -5.53 -10.06 -8.15
C LEU A 219 -5.86 -8.57 -8.25
N GLU A 220 -5.26 -7.94 -9.25
CA GLU A 220 -5.27 -6.50 -9.51
C GLU A 220 -6.62 -6.03 -10.01
N THR A 221 -7.12 -4.92 -9.47
CA THR A 221 -8.29 -4.24 -10.02
C THR A 221 -8.40 -2.79 -9.56
N SER A 222 -9.28 -2.03 -10.20
CA SER A 222 -9.60 -0.67 -9.77
C SER A 222 -10.40 -0.69 -8.46
N MET A 223 -10.09 0.24 -7.55
CA MET A 223 -10.66 0.29 -6.20
C MET A 223 -11.34 1.62 -5.91
N LYS A 224 -12.28 1.55 -4.99
CA LYS A 224 -12.79 2.69 -4.22
C LYS A 224 -12.56 2.44 -2.76
N GLY A 225 -12.36 3.51 -2.01
CA GLY A 225 -12.22 3.40 -0.57
C GLY A 225 -12.52 4.72 0.13
N THR A 226 -12.60 4.64 1.44
CA THR A 226 -12.70 5.81 2.33
C THR A 226 -11.53 5.77 3.29
N ILE A 227 -10.79 6.86 3.35
CA ILE A 227 -9.69 7.05 4.31
C ILE A 227 -9.94 8.30 5.16
N GLN A 228 -9.42 8.29 6.38
CA GLN A 228 -9.29 9.49 7.20
C GLN A 228 -7.81 9.78 7.41
N ILE A 229 -7.40 11.04 7.27
CA ILE A 229 -5.99 11.44 7.48
C ILE A 229 -5.90 12.28 8.75
N ILE A 230 -5.04 11.88 9.68
CA ILE A 230 -4.75 12.59 10.92
C ILE A 230 -3.28 12.98 10.91
N LEU A 231 -3.00 14.27 11.10
CA LEU A 231 -1.65 14.77 11.27
C LEU A 231 -1.20 14.58 12.70
N ARG A 232 -0.10 13.86 12.89
CA ARG A 232 0.48 13.53 14.20
C ARG A 232 1.80 14.29 14.38
N LYS A 233 1.75 15.33 15.20
CA LYS A 233 2.93 16.12 15.60
C LYS A 233 3.58 15.63 16.90
N ASP A 234 2.94 14.67 17.53
CA ASP A 234 3.36 14.02 18.77
C ASP A 234 4.18 12.73 18.52
N LEU A 235 4.36 12.36 17.26
CA LEU A 235 5.10 11.17 16.84
C LEU A 235 6.32 11.52 16.01
N PHE A 236 7.31 10.64 16.08
CA PHE A 236 8.46 10.64 15.20
C PHE A 236 8.68 9.22 14.66
N LEU A 237 8.77 9.07 13.35
CA LEU A 237 8.99 7.77 12.68
C LEU A 237 10.10 7.88 11.67
N ILE A 238 10.86 6.79 11.53
CA ILE A 238 11.86 6.60 10.47
C ILE A 238 11.32 5.68 9.37
N PHE A 239 10.53 4.68 9.78
CA PHE A 239 9.90 3.70 8.89
C PHE A 239 8.39 3.65 9.08
N PRO A 240 7.63 3.20 8.06
CA PRO A 240 6.20 2.96 8.20
C PRO A 240 5.93 1.79 9.14
N PHE A 241 4.83 1.88 9.88
CA PHE A 241 4.21 0.76 10.55
C PHE A 241 2.69 0.87 10.46
N ALA A 242 1.98 -0.19 10.80
CA ALA A 242 0.53 -0.15 10.84
C ALA A 242 -0.02 -0.75 12.15
N GLU A 243 -1.24 -0.36 12.47
CA GLU A 243 -2.02 -0.90 13.57
C GLU A 243 -3.34 -1.43 13.03
N THR A 244 -3.53 -2.75 13.08
CA THR A 244 -4.81 -3.41 12.79
C THR A 244 -5.67 -3.46 14.07
N PRO A 245 -6.92 -3.88 14.00
CA PRO A 245 -7.72 -4.12 15.20
C PRO A 245 -7.06 -5.07 16.21
N THR A 246 -6.20 -5.98 15.76
CA THR A 246 -5.65 -7.07 16.59
C THR A 246 -4.14 -7.09 16.71
N HIS A 247 -3.40 -6.46 15.79
CA HIS A 247 -1.93 -6.52 15.74
C HIS A 247 -1.30 -5.15 15.49
N ILE A 248 -0.07 -4.99 15.97
CA ILE A 248 0.87 -4.02 15.44
C ILE A 248 1.63 -4.71 14.30
N VAL A 249 1.72 -4.04 13.15
CA VAL A 249 2.37 -4.53 11.94
C VAL A 249 3.60 -3.68 11.68
N ILE A 250 4.79 -4.25 11.85
CA ILE A 250 6.05 -3.53 11.71
C ILE A 250 6.75 -4.02 10.44
N MET A 251 7.10 -3.07 9.57
CA MET A 251 7.58 -3.37 8.23
C MET A 251 9.09 -3.23 8.15
N GLY A 252 9.72 -4.12 7.37
CA GLY A 252 11.12 -4.05 6.99
C GLY A 252 11.29 -4.25 5.49
N PHE A 253 12.16 -3.45 4.89
CA PHE A 253 12.47 -3.52 3.46
C PHE A 253 13.96 -3.71 3.26
N GLY A 254 14.34 -4.58 2.31
CA GLY A 254 15.73 -4.89 2.00
C GLY A 254 15.89 -5.43 0.59
N LYS A 255 17.12 -5.47 0.09
CA LYS A 255 17.40 -6.01 -1.26
C LYS A 255 17.21 -7.52 -1.34
N THR A 256 17.34 -8.18 -0.20
CA THR A 256 17.09 -9.62 -0.03
C THR A 256 16.04 -9.83 1.06
N LEU A 257 15.46 -11.02 1.12
CA LEU A 257 14.53 -11.37 2.21
C LEU A 257 15.24 -11.38 3.56
N ASP A 258 16.51 -11.78 3.62
CA ASP A 258 17.30 -11.76 4.84
C ASP A 258 17.50 -10.32 5.35
N GLU A 259 17.87 -9.38 4.48
CA GLU A 259 17.96 -7.95 4.82
C GLU A 259 16.61 -7.36 5.28
N ALA A 260 15.53 -7.70 4.57
CA ALA A 260 14.19 -7.24 4.94
C ALA A 260 13.73 -7.80 6.28
N PHE A 261 14.02 -9.08 6.56
CA PHE A 261 13.74 -9.72 7.84
C PHE A 261 14.56 -9.08 8.97
N GLU A 262 15.86 -8.90 8.77
CA GLU A 262 16.74 -8.23 9.74
C GLU A 262 16.22 -6.80 10.05
N MET A 263 15.81 -6.06 9.03
CA MET A 263 15.24 -4.73 9.21
C MET A 263 13.92 -4.79 10.00
N ALA A 264 12.99 -5.71 9.67
CA ALA A 264 11.73 -5.86 10.38
C ALA A 264 11.95 -6.21 11.86
N VAL A 265 12.95 -7.04 12.19
CA VAL A 265 13.31 -7.36 13.58
C VAL A 265 13.87 -6.13 14.29
N LYS A 266 14.79 -5.38 13.67
CA LYS A 266 15.36 -4.15 14.25
C LYS A 266 14.30 -3.10 14.53
N GLU A 267 13.40 -2.88 13.57
CA GLU A 267 12.28 -1.93 13.74
C GLU A 267 11.31 -2.40 14.84
N THR A 268 11.10 -3.72 14.99
CA THR A 268 10.28 -4.28 16.08
C THR A 268 10.94 -4.04 17.45
N ILE A 269 12.25 -4.26 17.56
CA ILE A 269 13.01 -3.98 18.79
C ILE A 269 12.92 -2.49 19.14
N TYR A 270 13.17 -1.61 18.16
CA TYR A 270 13.06 -0.16 18.32
C TYR A 270 11.66 0.25 18.79
N TRP A 271 10.62 -0.33 18.19
CA TRP A 271 9.24 -0.09 18.55
C TRP A 271 8.95 -0.52 20.00
N LEU A 272 9.38 -1.72 20.42
CA LEU A 272 9.21 -2.24 21.78
C LEU A 272 9.96 -1.41 22.82
N GLN A 273 11.18 -0.94 22.52
CA GLN A 273 11.93 -0.05 23.38
C GLN A 273 11.22 1.30 23.55
N THR A 274 10.77 1.90 22.44
CA THR A 274 10.21 3.24 22.40
C THR A 274 8.82 3.31 23.05
N TRP A 275 7.97 2.33 22.74
CA TRP A 275 6.55 2.37 23.09
C TRP A 275 6.15 1.46 24.24
N ALA A 276 6.88 0.38 24.46
CA ALA A 276 6.62 -0.58 25.54
C ALA A 276 7.66 -0.56 26.66
N GLY A 277 8.74 0.23 26.50
CA GLY A 277 9.77 0.40 27.54
C GLY A 277 10.66 -0.83 27.76
N PHE A 278 10.75 -1.74 26.77
CA PHE A 278 11.59 -2.93 26.87
C PHE A 278 13.07 -2.55 26.85
N LYS A 279 13.90 -3.36 27.53
CA LYS A 279 15.33 -3.37 27.26
C LYS A 279 15.57 -4.05 25.91
N GLU A 280 16.69 -3.74 25.26
CA GLU A 280 17.00 -4.22 23.92
C GLU A 280 17.01 -5.76 23.83
N GLU A 281 17.69 -6.42 24.80
CA GLU A 281 17.78 -7.88 24.83
C GLU A 281 16.42 -8.54 25.08
N ASP A 282 15.58 -7.94 25.97
CA ASP A 282 14.25 -8.45 26.26
C ASP A 282 13.32 -8.26 25.03
N ALA A 283 13.46 -7.15 24.32
CA ALA A 283 12.73 -6.91 23.07
C ALA A 283 13.13 -7.94 22.00
N TYR A 284 14.41 -8.24 21.88
CA TYR A 284 14.87 -9.25 20.93
C TYR A 284 14.35 -10.66 21.28
N VAL A 285 14.40 -11.04 22.55
CA VAL A 285 13.79 -12.30 23.02
C VAL A 285 12.29 -12.32 22.75
N PHE A 286 11.58 -11.20 23.01
CA PHE A 286 10.16 -11.09 22.74
C PHE A 286 9.81 -11.27 21.26
N CYS A 287 10.64 -10.76 20.34
CA CYS A 287 10.46 -11.01 18.90
C CYS A 287 10.42 -12.51 18.59
N SER A 288 11.29 -13.30 19.22
CA SER A 288 11.35 -14.75 19.02
C SER A 288 10.16 -15.51 19.62
N LEU A 289 9.59 -15.00 20.70
CA LEU A 289 8.53 -15.69 21.44
C LEU A 289 7.13 -15.33 20.95
N ALA A 290 6.94 -14.12 20.39
CA ALA A 290 5.60 -13.54 20.27
C ALA A 290 5.31 -12.80 18.95
N VAL A 291 6.31 -12.55 18.11
CA VAL A 291 6.09 -11.85 16.84
C VAL A 291 6.19 -12.84 15.67
N SER A 292 5.15 -12.89 14.84
CA SER A 292 5.16 -13.71 13.63
C SER A 292 5.65 -12.87 12.46
N PHE A 293 6.83 -13.18 11.93
CA PHE A 293 7.36 -12.52 10.75
C PHE A 293 6.92 -13.24 9.47
N ARG A 294 6.39 -12.47 8.50
CA ARG A 294 5.87 -12.96 7.23
C ARG A 294 6.52 -12.23 6.06
N ILE A 295 6.64 -12.91 4.93
CA ILE A 295 7.08 -12.28 3.68
C ILE A 295 5.91 -11.46 3.12
N THR A 296 6.05 -10.14 3.14
CA THR A 296 5.01 -9.25 2.59
C THR A 296 4.92 -9.39 1.07
N GLN A 297 6.05 -9.15 0.40
CA GLN A 297 6.27 -9.34 -1.03
C GLN A 297 7.75 -9.67 -1.31
N ALA A 298 8.00 -10.48 -2.32
CA ALA A 298 9.35 -10.89 -2.71
C ALA A 298 9.76 -10.40 -4.11
N VAL A 299 9.03 -9.43 -4.69
CA VAL A 299 9.00 -9.17 -6.13
C VAL A 299 9.23 -7.72 -6.54
N ASN A 300 9.11 -6.74 -5.64
CA ASN A 300 9.21 -5.31 -5.94
C ASN A 300 10.67 -4.81 -6.03
N ASN A 301 11.43 -5.40 -6.92
CA ASN A 301 12.84 -5.09 -7.08
C ASN A 301 13.12 -3.58 -7.20
N PRO A 302 14.17 -3.07 -6.52
CA PRO A 302 15.21 -3.82 -5.78
C PRO A 302 14.87 -4.14 -4.32
N GLN A 303 13.66 -3.88 -3.83
CA GLN A 303 13.28 -4.11 -2.43
C GLN A 303 12.34 -5.30 -2.27
N LYS A 304 12.61 -6.10 -1.24
CA LYS A 304 11.73 -7.13 -0.70
C LYS A 304 11.08 -6.58 0.57
N GLY A 305 9.93 -7.12 0.95
CA GLY A 305 9.22 -6.74 2.16
C GLY A 305 9.01 -7.91 3.12
N VAL A 306 9.29 -7.69 4.39
CA VAL A 306 8.91 -8.56 5.51
C VAL A 306 8.15 -7.73 6.51
N HIS A 307 7.13 -8.28 7.14
CA HIS A 307 6.45 -7.61 8.24
C HIS A 307 6.31 -8.52 9.46
N GLY A 308 6.46 -7.93 10.63
CA GLY A 308 6.22 -8.58 11.93
C GLY A 308 4.79 -8.31 12.39
N MET A 309 4.06 -9.37 12.72
CA MET A 309 2.72 -9.35 13.30
C MET A 309 2.82 -9.53 14.80
N MET A 310 2.66 -8.47 15.57
CA MET A 310 2.71 -8.48 17.03
C MET A 310 1.30 -8.36 17.62
N PRO A 311 0.78 -9.40 18.30
CA PRO A 311 -0.59 -9.38 18.85
C PRO A 311 -0.74 -8.30 19.93
N LYS A 312 -1.75 -7.44 19.81
CA LYS A 312 -2.02 -6.38 20.79
C LYS A 312 -2.48 -6.93 22.15
N CYS A 313 -3.18 -8.06 22.16
CA CYS A 313 -3.74 -8.65 23.38
C CYS A 313 -2.70 -9.14 24.40
N ILE A 314 -1.44 -9.29 23.99
CA ILE A 314 -0.35 -9.71 24.90
C ILE A 314 0.48 -8.54 25.40
N LEU A 315 0.28 -7.35 24.83
CA LEU A 315 0.94 -6.14 25.28
C LEU A 315 0.19 -5.59 26.51
N PRO A 316 0.92 -5.07 27.54
CA PRO A 316 0.27 -4.30 28.61
C PRO A 316 -0.44 -3.10 27.97
N GLU A 317 -1.34 -2.43 28.72
CA GLU A 317 -1.94 -1.17 28.26
C GLU A 317 -0.83 -0.16 27.90
N VAL A 318 -0.24 -0.35 26.75
CA VAL A 318 0.73 0.58 26.19
C VAL A 318 -0.09 1.72 25.61
N LYS A 319 0.18 2.94 26.02
CA LYS A 319 -0.32 4.10 25.29
C LYS A 319 0.40 4.17 23.95
N ILE A 320 0.04 3.27 23.06
CA ILE A 320 0.49 3.34 21.70
C ILE A 320 -0.24 4.54 21.13
N ILE A 321 0.48 5.65 20.99
CA ILE A 321 0.10 6.76 20.13
C ILE A 321 -1.18 7.48 20.57
N GLY A 322 -1.31 7.82 21.84
CA GLY A 322 -2.41 8.68 22.31
C GLY A 322 -3.80 8.04 22.35
N HIS A 323 -3.91 6.77 21.97
CA HIS A 323 -5.10 5.95 22.18
C HIS A 323 -4.78 4.80 23.16
N ARG A 324 -5.71 4.48 24.06
CA ARG A 324 -5.64 3.23 24.83
C ARG A 324 -5.91 2.08 23.86
N VAL A 325 -5.01 1.14 23.79
CA VAL A 325 -5.19 -0.15 23.10
C VAL A 325 -6.03 -1.05 23.96
#